data_3d9cd739697a624d18b2beaf4001a4d4
#
_entry.id   3d9cd739697a624d18b2beaf4001a4d4
#
_cell.length_a   1.000
_cell.length_b   1.000
_cell.length_c   1.000
_cell.angle_alpha   90.00
_cell.angle_beta   90.00
_cell.angle_gamma   90.00
#
_symmetry.space_group_name_H-M   'P 1'
#
loop_
_entity.id
_entity.type
_entity.pdbx_description
1 polymer ?
#
loop_
_entity_poly.entity_id
_entity_poly.type
_entity_poly.pdbx_seq_one_letter_code
_entity_poly.pdbx_strand_id
1 'polypeptide(L)'
;MNDAGLPGLTPVGLGVEDWKRSISDRLYYTLARFPAVATPNDHYLAVALAVRDRLIERWLATASTYARKASRTVCYLSAEFLLGPHLANNLLNLGVEKEVRQAVA
;
A
#
# COMPACT_ATOMS: atom_id res chain seq x y z
N MET A 1 -6.37 -13.35 -17.98
CA MET A 1 -6.99 -12.05 -18.25
C MET A 1 -6.58 -11.06 -17.19
N ASN A 2 -5.81 -10.09 -17.54
CA ASN A 2 -5.12 -9.24 -16.58
C ASN A 2 -5.43 -7.76 -16.73
N ASP A 3 -6.57 -7.46 -17.26
CA ASP A 3 -6.92 -6.08 -17.59
C ASP A 3 -7.34 -5.25 -16.39
N ALA A 4 -7.10 -5.77 -15.18
CA ALA A 4 -7.31 -5.02 -13.95
C ALA A 4 -6.26 -3.92 -13.75
N GLY A 5 -5.13 -4.00 -14.47
CA GLY A 5 -4.10 -2.97 -14.45
C GLY A 5 -4.55 -1.69 -15.16
N LEU A 6 -4.19 -0.56 -14.61
CA LEU A 6 -4.35 0.71 -15.30
C LEU A 6 -3.33 0.80 -16.43
N PRO A 7 -3.71 1.30 -17.63
CA PRO A 7 -2.78 1.46 -18.74
C PRO A 7 -1.55 2.28 -18.30
N GLY A 8 -0.35 1.77 -18.59
CA GLY A 8 0.89 2.46 -18.28
C GLY A 8 1.41 2.30 -16.87
N LEU A 9 0.71 1.57 -15.98
CA LEU A 9 1.18 1.27 -14.64
C LEU A 9 1.70 -0.17 -14.54
N THR A 10 2.90 -0.33 -14.03
CA THR A 10 3.46 -1.63 -13.67
C THR A 10 2.99 -2.01 -12.27
N PRO A 11 2.37 -3.18 -12.08
CA PRO A 11 1.98 -3.64 -10.75
C PRO A 11 3.17 -3.68 -9.79
N VAL A 12 2.95 -3.29 -8.54
CA VAL A 12 3.98 -3.36 -7.51
C VAL A 12 4.08 -4.78 -6.98
N GLY A 13 5.30 -5.35 -6.99
CA GLY A 13 5.54 -6.70 -6.49
C GLY A 13 5.32 -6.84 -4.99
N LEU A 14 5.11 -8.08 -4.54
CA LEU A 14 4.86 -8.44 -3.14
C LEU A 14 6.01 -9.23 -2.52
N GLY A 15 7.09 -9.49 -3.26
CA GLY A 15 8.28 -10.17 -2.74
C GLY A 15 9.09 -9.30 -1.79
N VAL A 16 9.98 -9.91 -1.01
CA VAL A 16 10.82 -9.20 -0.03
C VAL A 16 11.65 -8.10 -0.68
N GLU A 17 12.26 -8.37 -1.84
CA GLU A 17 13.07 -7.39 -2.56
C GLU A 17 12.23 -6.22 -3.11
N ASP A 18 11.00 -6.50 -3.54
CA ASP A 18 10.06 -5.46 -3.96
C ASP A 18 9.69 -4.54 -2.80
N TRP A 19 9.50 -5.11 -1.61
CA TRP A 19 9.23 -4.34 -0.40
C TRP A 19 10.42 -3.49 0.01
N LYS A 20 11.63 -4.05 0.01
CA LYS A 20 12.87 -3.31 0.30
C LYS A 20 13.01 -2.10 -0.61
N ARG A 21 12.84 -2.31 -1.91
CA ARG A 21 12.91 -1.24 -2.90
C ARG A 21 11.86 -0.16 -2.64
N SER A 22 10.60 -0.56 -2.45
CA SER A 22 9.51 0.39 -2.22
C SER A 22 9.72 1.21 -0.95
N ILE A 23 10.16 0.59 0.13
CA ILE A 23 10.43 1.29 1.39
C ILE A 23 11.58 2.27 1.22
N SER A 24 12.66 1.85 0.54
CA SER A 24 13.79 2.72 0.24
C SER A 24 13.37 3.92 -0.62
N ASP A 25 12.59 3.68 -1.66
CA ASP A 25 12.10 4.75 -2.54
C ASP A 25 11.24 5.75 -1.77
N ARG A 26 10.39 5.29 -0.86
CA ARG A 26 9.58 6.19 -0.02
C ARG A 26 10.44 6.97 0.96
N LEU A 27 11.46 6.35 1.53
CA LEU A 27 12.39 7.02 2.42
C LEU A 27 13.15 8.15 1.68
N TYR A 28 13.70 7.85 0.51
CA TYR A 28 14.45 8.80 -0.29
C TYR A 28 13.58 9.89 -0.93
N TYR A 29 12.60 9.49 -1.72
CA TYR A 29 11.90 10.41 -2.60
C TYR A 29 10.69 11.08 -1.95
N THR A 30 10.04 10.43 -1.01
CA THR A 30 8.87 11.00 -0.35
C THR A 30 9.26 11.71 0.94
N LEU A 31 10.13 11.11 1.76
CA LEU A 31 10.55 11.66 3.04
C LEU A 31 11.86 12.45 2.98
N ALA A 32 12.57 12.38 1.86
CA ALA A 32 13.87 13.03 1.66
C ALA A 32 14.88 12.70 2.79
N ARG A 33 14.96 11.41 3.16
CA ARG A 33 15.86 10.93 4.22
C ARG A 33 16.85 9.91 3.68
N PHE A 34 18.10 10.01 4.14
CA PHE A 34 19.08 8.94 3.96
C PHE A 34 18.94 7.93 5.10
N PRO A 35 19.22 6.65 4.87
CA PRO A 35 19.16 5.65 5.94
C PRO A 35 19.98 6.02 7.18
N ALA A 36 21.13 6.67 6.99
CA ALA A 36 22.02 7.05 8.09
C ALA A 36 21.45 8.14 9.02
N VAL A 37 20.50 8.93 8.54
CA VAL A 37 19.88 10.03 9.32
C VAL A 37 18.40 9.80 9.57
N ALA A 38 17.84 8.72 9.05
CA ALA A 38 16.43 8.40 9.21
C ALA A 38 16.13 7.99 10.66
N THR A 39 15.06 8.54 11.19
CA THR A 39 14.56 8.18 12.50
C THR A 39 13.67 6.93 12.43
N PRO A 40 13.39 6.24 13.55
CA PRO A 40 12.41 5.16 13.57
C PRO A 40 11.05 5.56 13.01
N ASN A 41 10.62 6.81 13.24
CA ASN A 41 9.38 7.34 12.68
C ASN A 41 9.45 7.48 11.15
N ASP A 42 10.59 7.88 10.59
CA ASP A 42 10.78 7.96 9.14
C ASP A 42 10.65 6.57 8.50
N HIS A 43 11.26 5.56 9.11
CA HIS A 43 11.13 4.17 8.66
C HIS A 43 9.68 3.68 8.75
N TYR A 44 8.99 3.97 9.85
CA TYR A 44 7.56 3.65 9.99
C TYR A 44 6.73 4.28 8.87
N LEU A 45 6.93 5.56 8.60
CA LEU A 45 6.22 6.28 7.55
C LEU A 45 6.54 5.70 6.16
N ALA A 46 7.79 5.36 5.89
CA ALA A 46 8.18 4.74 4.62
C ALA A 46 7.47 3.40 4.40
N VAL A 47 7.41 2.56 5.45
CA VAL A 47 6.67 1.29 5.42
C VAL A 47 5.17 1.54 5.19
N ALA A 48 4.58 2.45 5.93
CA ALA A 48 3.15 2.78 5.81
C ALA A 48 2.80 3.27 4.40
N LEU A 49 3.63 4.11 3.80
CA LEU A 49 3.46 4.59 2.43
C LEU A 49 3.60 3.47 1.41
N ALA A 50 4.57 2.58 1.58
CA ALA A 50 4.74 1.41 0.70
C ALA A 50 3.54 0.46 0.77
N VAL A 51 2.95 0.26 1.95
CA VAL A 51 1.71 -0.51 2.13
C VAL A 51 0.54 0.20 1.46
N ARG A 52 0.44 1.52 1.63
CA ARG A 52 -0.59 2.33 0.99
C ARG A 52 -0.57 2.19 -0.54
N ASP A 53 0.59 2.12 -1.17
CA ASP A 53 0.69 1.95 -2.62
C ASP A 53 -0.03 0.67 -3.10
N ARG A 54 0.15 -0.46 -2.37
CA ARG A 54 -0.52 -1.72 -2.70
C ARG A 54 -2.03 -1.65 -2.48
N LEU A 55 -2.46 -0.96 -1.44
CA LEU A 55 -3.89 -0.74 -1.18
C LEU A 55 -4.53 0.11 -2.28
N ILE A 56 -3.87 1.18 -2.69
CA ILE A 56 -4.34 2.06 -3.77
C ILE A 56 -4.41 1.30 -5.09
N GLU A 57 -3.42 0.49 -5.42
CA GLU A 57 -3.44 -0.34 -6.62
C GLU A 57 -4.67 -1.25 -6.66
N ARG A 58 -4.94 -1.96 -5.57
CA ARG A 58 -6.13 -2.83 -5.46
C ARG A 58 -7.44 -2.03 -5.52
N TRP A 59 -7.48 -0.90 -4.85
CA TRP A 59 -8.65 -0.01 -4.87
C TRP A 59 -8.96 0.51 -6.27
N LEU A 60 -7.95 0.95 -7.00
CA LEU A 60 -8.11 1.42 -8.39
C LEU A 60 -8.57 0.29 -9.32
N ALA A 61 -8.04 -0.92 -9.16
CA ALA A 61 -8.47 -2.08 -9.93
C ALA A 61 -9.96 -2.40 -9.66
N THR A 62 -10.39 -2.33 -8.42
CA THR A 62 -11.80 -2.52 -8.02
C THR A 62 -12.68 -1.42 -8.60
N ALA A 63 -12.29 -0.16 -8.47
CA ALA A 63 -13.02 0.98 -9.01
C ALA A 63 -13.18 0.88 -10.53
N SER A 64 -12.11 0.50 -11.24
CA SER A 64 -12.14 0.26 -12.68
C SER A 64 -13.14 -0.85 -13.05
N THR A 65 -13.15 -1.94 -12.29
CA THR A 65 -14.08 -3.04 -12.50
C THR A 65 -15.53 -2.60 -12.30
N TYR A 66 -15.82 -1.82 -11.26
CA TYR A 66 -17.14 -1.29 -11.01
C TYR A 66 -17.62 -0.36 -12.12
N ALA A 67 -16.73 0.50 -12.63
CA ALA A 67 -17.05 1.38 -13.74
C ALA A 67 -17.39 0.58 -15.02
N ARG A 68 -16.57 -0.41 -15.35
CA ARG A 68 -16.81 -1.24 -16.55
C ARG A 68 -18.09 -2.05 -16.47
N LYS A 69 -18.41 -2.57 -15.28
CA LYS A 69 -19.62 -3.38 -15.06
C LYS A 69 -20.87 -2.57 -14.77
N ALA A 70 -20.74 -1.24 -14.71
CA ALA A 70 -21.82 -0.33 -14.32
C ALA A 70 -22.50 -0.82 -13.02
N SER A 71 -21.70 -1.21 -12.04
CA SER A 71 -22.18 -1.80 -10.79
C SER A 71 -22.97 -0.77 -9.98
N ARG A 72 -24.01 -1.22 -9.30
CA ARG A 72 -24.77 -0.37 -8.38
C ARG A 72 -23.88 0.00 -7.20
N THR A 73 -23.95 1.26 -6.80
CA THR A 73 -23.22 1.78 -5.65
C THR A 73 -24.15 1.83 -4.43
N VAL A 74 -23.65 1.27 -3.32
CA VAL A 74 -24.33 1.39 -2.02
C VAL A 74 -23.50 2.33 -1.16
N CYS A 75 -24.13 3.35 -0.61
CA CYS A 75 -23.48 4.30 0.27
C CYS A 75 -23.92 4.06 1.72
N TYR A 76 -22.93 3.84 2.60
CA TYR A 76 -23.15 3.77 4.03
C TYR A 76 -22.74 5.10 4.66
N LEU A 77 -23.70 5.80 5.22
CA LEU A 77 -23.48 7.09 5.86
C LEU A 77 -23.40 6.88 7.37
N SER A 78 -22.29 7.24 7.98
CA SER A 78 -22.08 7.13 9.42
C SER A 78 -21.27 8.31 9.94
N ALA A 79 -21.63 8.80 11.13
CA ALA A 79 -20.83 9.74 11.88
C ALA A 79 -19.73 9.04 12.71
N GLU A 80 -19.74 7.71 12.76
CA GLU A 80 -18.76 6.91 13.47
C GLU A 80 -17.67 6.45 12.53
N PHE A 81 -16.42 6.57 12.95
CA PHE A 81 -15.26 6.15 12.18
C PHE A 81 -14.44 5.15 12.99
N LEU A 82 -13.89 4.16 12.30
CA LEU A 82 -12.95 3.22 12.91
C LEU A 82 -11.63 3.96 13.16
N LEU A 83 -11.33 4.18 14.44
CA LEU A 83 -10.09 4.83 14.88
C LEU A 83 -9.08 3.80 15.34
N GLY A 84 -7.81 4.12 15.18
CA GLY A 84 -6.70 3.32 15.67
C GLY A 84 -5.63 3.03 14.62
N PRO A 85 -4.54 2.38 15.02
CA PRO A 85 -3.48 1.97 14.10
C PRO A 85 -3.96 0.80 13.25
N HIS A 86 -3.94 0.97 11.93
CA HIS A 86 -4.43 -0.03 10.99
C HIS A 86 -3.33 -0.74 10.21
N LEU A 87 -2.04 -0.39 10.40
CA LEU A 87 -0.95 -0.95 9.62
C LEU A 87 -0.88 -2.48 9.74
N ALA A 88 -0.89 -3.01 10.95
CA ALA A 88 -0.82 -4.45 11.16
C ALA A 88 -2.02 -5.19 10.55
N ASN A 89 -3.22 -4.63 10.70
CA ASN A 89 -4.43 -5.19 10.08
C ASN A 89 -4.33 -5.17 8.55
N ASN A 90 -3.81 -4.11 7.96
CA ASN A 90 -3.63 -4.01 6.52
C ASN A 90 -2.60 -5.01 6.00
N LEU A 91 -1.49 -5.21 6.71
CA LEU A 91 -0.48 -6.22 6.37
C LEU A 91 -1.07 -7.64 6.39
N LEU A 92 -1.89 -7.93 7.39
CA LEU A 92 -2.59 -9.21 7.52
C LEU A 92 -3.57 -9.41 6.36
N ASN A 93 -4.40 -8.42 6.07
CA ASN A 93 -5.40 -8.49 5.00
C ASN A 93 -4.77 -8.56 3.61
N LEU A 94 -3.61 -7.96 3.40
CA LEU A 94 -2.83 -8.09 2.17
C LEU A 94 -2.11 -9.44 2.07
N GLY A 95 -1.93 -10.14 3.20
CA GLY A 95 -1.20 -11.40 3.26
C GLY A 95 0.32 -11.24 3.09
N VAL A 96 0.87 -10.10 3.50
CA VAL A 96 2.30 -9.74 3.27
C VAL A 96 3.07 -9.44 4.56
N GLU A 97 2.51 -9.76 5.72
CA GLU A 97 3.15 -9.45 7.01
C GLU A 97 4.56 -10.04 7.11
N LYS A 98 4.74 -11.28 6.67
CA LYS A 98 6.03 -11.98 6.72
C LYS A 98 7.07 -11.29 5.83
N GLU A 99 6.69 -10.98 4.60
CA GLU A 99 7.59 -10.36 3.63
C GLU A 99 8.01 -8.96 4.08
N VAL A 100 7.10 -8.19 4.65
CA VAL A 100 7.41 -6.85 5.17
C VAL A 100 8.32 -6.93 6.39
N ARG A 101 8.07 -7.86 7.32
CA ARG A 101 8.98 -8.08 8.46
C ARG A 101 10.40 -8.40 7.99
N GLN A 102 10.54 -9.26 7.00
CA GLN A 102 11.86 -9.60 6.44
C GLN A 102 12.50 -8.41 5.72
N ALA A 103 11.71 -7.59 5.07
CA ALA A 103 12.22 -6.42 4.34
C ALA A 103 12.77 -5.33 5.26
N VAL A 104 12.22 -5.18 6.47
CA VAL A 104 12.65 -4.16 7.45
C VAL A 104 13.65 -4.67 8.47
N ALA A 105 13.87 -5.98 8.50
CA ALA A 105 14.89 -6.57 9.35
C ALA A 105 16.30 -6.28 8.82
#